data_3068b3a87d329abc701a16e0ee5f88b3
#
_entry.id   3068b3a87d329abc701a16e0ee5f88b3
#
_cell.length_a   1.000
_cell.length_b   1.000
_cell.length_c   1.000
_cell.angle_alpha   90.00
_cell.angle_beta   90.00
_cell.angle_gamma   90.00
#
_symmetry.space_group_name_H-M   'P 1'
#
loop_
_entity.id
_entity.type
_entity.pdbx_description
1 polymer ?
#
loop_
_entity_poly.entity_id
_entity_poly.type
_entity_poly.pdbx_seq_one_letter_code
_entity_poly.pdbx_strand_id
1 'polypeptide(L)'
;MSAQDIYDPDFVRDVFDRCSDRYIAFSNVCSFGFTQIWRRQCVAMLDLPATARHGYDLMAGTGEVWPHLLSQSPQVESIIAVDISAGMHRRAMDRLHAMRAHKIEFREDDVLESALPDNSADFVVSTFGLKTFNPDQHRRLADLTARILKPGGRFAYIEASDPKGWVLRPLYRLHLDRVLPMIERLLLRGARDFAMIGQYSRNFGDARDFAGMLSDAGLDADFRKFFFGCATGVCGSKPVEKVSATPGNKEVTA
;
A
#
# COMPACT_ATOMS: atom_id res chain seq x y z
N MET A 1 23.46 -18.92 -15.34
CA MET A 1 22.96 -17.57 -15.02
C MET A 1 21.81 -17.79 -14.06
N SER A 2 21.93 -17.38 -12.79
CA SER A 2 20.81 -17.42 -11.84
C SER A 2 19.67 -16.52 -12.37
N ALA A 3 18.44 -17.03 -12.30
CA ALA A 3 17.28 -16.20 -12.62
C ALA A 3 17.33 -14.96 -11.69
N GLN A 4 17.22 -13.77 -12.25
CA GLN A 4 17.21 -12.53 -11.49
C GLN A 4 15.98 -12.56 -10.56
N ASP A 5 16.19 -12.31 -9.27
CA ASP A 5 15.08 -12.22 -8.32
C ASP A 5 14.28 -10.93 -8.62
N ILE A 6 13.04 -11.12 -9.04
CA ILE A 6 12.15 -9.99 -9.37
C ILE A 6 11.71 -9.19 -8.13
N TYR A 7 11.93 -9.72 -6.92
CA TYR A 7 11.61 -9.08 -5.64
C TYR A 7 12.83 -8.43 -4.98
N ASP A 8 13.99 -8.48 -5.65
CA ASP A 8 15.18 -7.76 -5.22
C ASP A 8 14.90 -6.25 -5.21
N PRO A 9 15.20 -5.52 -4.11
CA PRO A 9 14.90 -4.10 -3.99
C PRO A 9 15.53 -3.24 -5.09
N ASP A 10 16.77 -3.56 -5.51
CA ASP A 10 17.44 -2.82 -6.58
C ASP A 10 16.76 -3.06 -7.93
N PHE A 11 16.33 -4.29 -8.20
CA PHE A 11 15.57 -4.60 -9.40
C PHE A 11 14.22 -3.88 -9.43
N VAL A 12 13.48 -3.90 -8.30
CA VAL A 12 12.19 -3.21 -8.17
C VAL A 12 12.37 -1.70 -8.39
N ARG A 13 13.36 -1.09 -7.74
CA ARG A 13 13.70 0.33 -7.90
C ARG A 13 13.93 0.68 -9.36
N ASP A 14 14.80 -0.08 -10.04
CA ASP A 14 15.14 0.16 -11.45
C ASP A 14 13.92 0.07 -12.38
N VAL A 15 13.01 -0.88 -12.15
CA VAL A 15 11.74 -1.01 -12.91
C VAL A 15 10.90 0.24 -12.73
N PHE A 16 10.68 0.70 -11.49
CA PHE A 16 9.83 1.86 -11.21
C PHE A 16 10.47 3.18 -11.63
N ASP A 17 11.79 3.33 -11.56
CA ASP A 17 12.51 4.48 -12.08
C ASP A 17 12.31 4.65 -13.59
N ARG A 18 12.45 3.57 -14.35
CA ARG A 18 12.26 3.60 -15.81
C ARG A 18 10.83 3.88 -16.24
N CYS A 19 9.83 3.42 -15.48
CA CYS A 19 8.42 3.60 -15.84
C CYS A 19 7.77 4.86 -15.25
N SER A 20 8.44 5.56 -14.34
CA SER A 20 7.89 6.67 -13.54
C SER A 20 7.20 7.76 -14.37
N ASP A 21 7.80 8.16 -15.51
CA ASP A 21 7.30 9.25 -16.37
C ASP A 21 5.90 8.99 -16.93
N ARG A 22 5.58 7.73 -17.17
CA ARG A 22 4.32 7.32 -17.83
C ARG A 22 3.41 6.50 -16.92
N TYR A 23 3.86 6.25 -15.68
CA TYR A 23 3.19 5.35 -14.76
C TYR A 23 1.73 5.74 -14.50
N ILE A 24 1.46 7.03 -14.22
CA ILE A 24 0.12 7.52 -13.91
C ILE A 24 -0.83 7.34 -15.10
N ALA A 25 -0.38 7.77 -16.30
CA ALA A 25 -1.19 7.64 -17.51
C ALA A 25 -1.47 6.17 -17.85
N PHE A 26 -0.43 5.33 -17.78
CA PHE A 26 -0.54 3.91 -18.02
C PHE A 26 -1.46 3.23 -17.00
N SER A 27 -1.26 3.46 -15.72
CA SER A 27 -2.08 2.90 -14.62
C SER A 27 -3.57 3.26 -14.80
N ASN A 28 -3.88 4.52 -15.13
CA ASN A 28 -5.25 4.96 -15.34
C ASN A 28 -5.90 4.34 -16.60
N VAL A 29 -5.18 4.30 -17.72
CA VAL A 29 -5.68 3.70 -18.96
C VAL A 29 -5.88 2.20 -18.78
N CYS A 30 -4.89 1.51 -18.22
CA CYS A 30 -4.92 0.06 -18.05
C CYS A 30 -5.95 -0.44 -17.05
N SER A 31 -6.27 0.38 -16.07
CA SER A 31 -7.32 0.09 -15.08
C SER A 31 -8.68 0.67 -15.44
N PHE A 32 -8.83 1.33 -16.60
CA PHE A 32 -10.05 2.08 -16.94
C PHE A 32 -10.45 3.09 -15.83
N GLY A 33 -9.46 3.66 -15.13
CA GLY A 33 -9.67 4.58 -14.00
C GLY A 33 -10.04 3.90 -12.67
N PHE A 34 -10.18 2.59 -12.61
CA PHE A 34 -10.53 1.88 -11.37
C PHE A 34 -9.52 2.08 -10.26
N THR A 35 -8.24 2.31 -10.57
CA THR A 35 -7.22 2.59 -9.55
C THR A 35 -7.55 3.82 -8.71
N GLN A 36 -8.20 4.85 -9.27
CA GLN A 36 -8.63 6.02 -8.51
C GLN A 36 -9.78 5.68 -7.54
N ILE A 37 -10.73 4.85 -8.01
CA ILE A 37 -11.83 4.36 -7.18
C ILE A 37 -11.29 3.53 -6.02
N TRP A 38 -10.35 2.63 -6.30
CA TRP A 38 -9.75 1.75 -5.27
C TRP A 38 -8.91 2.53 -4.26
N ARG A 39 -8.15 3.57 -4.68
CA ARG A 39 -7.46 4.46 -3.73
C ARG A 39 -8.44 5.18 -2.79
N ARG A 40 -9.53 5.71 -3.34
CA ARG A 40 -10.58 6.31 -2.53
C ARG A 40 -11.20 5.31 -1.53
N GLN A 41 -11.43 4.08 -1.96
CA GLN A 41 -11.92 2.99 -1.11
C GLN A 41 -10.88 2.57 -0.05
N CYS A 42 -9.59 2.57 -0.39
CA CYS A 42 -8.51 2.31 0.56
C CYS A 42 -8.52 3.34 1.69
N VAL A 43 -8.60 4.61 1.36
CA VAL A 43 -8.69 5.68 2.37
C VAL A 43 -9.96 5.54 3.22
N ALA A 44 -11.10 5.19 2.62
CA ALA A 44 -12.34 4.95 3.36
C ALA A 44 -12.23 3.75 4.34
N MET A 45 -11.42 2.74 4.01
CA MET A 45 -11.17 1.60 4.91
C MET A 45 -10.35 1.97 6.15
N LEU A 46 -9.55 3.05 6.10
CA LEU A 46 -8.80 3.50 7.28
C LEU A 46 -9.73 3.86 8.45
N ASP A 47 -10.92 4.38 8.15
CA ASP A 47 -11.90 4.80 9.18
C ASP A 47 -11.22 5.61 10.29
N LEU A 48 -10.51 6.69 9.90
CA LEU A 48 -9.65 7.46 10.80
C LEU A 48 -10.48 8.21 11.85
N PRO A 49 -10.15 8.06 13.13
CA PRO A 49 -10.77 8.86 14.17
C PRO A 49 -10.41 10.35 14.01
N ALA A 50 -11.27 11.22 14.53
CA ALA A 50 -11.03 12.67 14.50
C ALA A 50 -9.74 13.10 15.22
N THR A 51 -9.14 12.22 15.99
CA THR A 51 -7.88 12.44 16.72
C THR A 51 -6.62 12.07 15.94
N ALA A 52 -6.75 11.37 14.80
CA ALA A 52 -5.59 10.98 13.99
C ALA A 52 -4.91 12.22 13.37
N ARG A 53 -3.59 12.33 13.55
CA ARG A 53 -2.79 13.48 13.09
C ARG A 53 -1.63 13.08 12.19
N HIS A 54 -0.95 11.98 12.51
CA HIS A 54 0.32 11.61 11.90
C HIS A 54 0.25 10.22 11.29
N GLY A 55 0.71 10.06 10.05
CA GLY A 55 0.68 8.76 9.40
C GLY A 55 1.79 8.52 8.42
N TYR A 56 1.84 7.29 7.93
CA TYR A 56 2.76 6.85 6.90
C TYR A 56 2.02 6.40 5.66
N ASP A 57 2.53 6.79 4.48
CA ASP A 57 2.19 6.22 3.19
C ASP A 57 3.37 5.36 2.73
N LEU A 58 3.24 4.05 2.85
CA LEU A 58 4.30 3.10 2.55
C LEU A 58 4.21 2.66 1.08
N MET A 59 5.36 2.61 0.38
CA MET A 59 5.42 2.37 -1.07
C MET A 59 4.56 3.40 -1.82
N ALA A 60 4.78 4.67 -1.49
CA ALA A 60 3.91 5.80 -1.84
C ALA A 60 3.82 6.08 -3.36
N GLY A 61 4.82 5.63 -4.13
CA GLY A 61 4.90 5.86 -5.56
C GLY A 61 4.83 7.34 -5.91
N THR A 62 3.90 7.70 -6.77
CA THR A 62 3.67 9.10 -7.21
C THR A 62 2.70 9.88 -6.31
N GLY A 63 2.34 9.34 -5.13
CA GLY A 63 1.46 10.02 -4.17
C GLY A 63 -0.01 10.15 -4.60
N GLU A 64 -0.51 9.25 -5.42
CA GLU A 64 -1.89 9.36 -5.96
C GLU A 64 -2.98 9.14 -4.91
N VAL A 65 -2.65 8.59 -3.73
CA VAL A 65 -3.59 8.43 -2.61
C VAL A 65 -3.82 9.76 -1.84
N TRP A 66 -2.87 10.69 -1.88
CA TRP A 66 -2.89 11.89 -1.02
C TRP A 66 -4.08 12.82 -1.22
N PRO A 67 -4.56 13.11 -2.47
CA PRO A 67 -5.76 13.92 -2.65
C PRO A 67 -6.98 13.32 -1.95
N HIS A 68 -7.12 11.99 -2.00
CA HIS A 68 -8.21 11.27 -1.35
C HIS A 68 -8.07 11.31 0.18
N LEU A 69 -6.85 11.09 0.69
CA LEU A 69 -6.55 11.07 2.12
C LEU A 69 -6.79 12.44 2.75
N LEU A 70 -6.23 13.52 2.17
CA LEU A 70 -6.39 14.87 2.69
C LEU A 70 -7.83 15.38 2.58
N SER A 71 -8.58 14.95 1.56
CA SER A 71 -9.99 15.30 1.38
C SER A 71 -10.90 14.59 2.40
N GLN A 72 -10.66 13.31 2.69
CA GLN A 72 -11.48 12.51 3.60
C GLN A 72 -11.08 12.68 5.06
N SER A 73 -9.84 13.12 5.31
CA SER A 73 -9.27 13.24 6.65
C SER A 73 -8.54 14.58 6.83
N PRO A 74 -9.26 15.70 6.83
CA PRO A 74 -8.68 17.05 6.89
C PRO A 74 -7.94 17.32 8.21
N GLN A 75 -8.23 16.56 9.27
CA GLN A 75 -7.57 16.62 10.57
C GLN A 75 -6.12 16.12 10.55
N VAL A 76 -5.70 15.38 9.52
CA VAL A 76 -4.32 14.89 9.38
C VAL A 76 -3.36 16.08 9.25
N GLU A 77 -2.31 16.09 10.06
CA GLU A 77 -1.33 17.17 10.16
C GLU A 77 -0.03 16.85 9.43
N SER A 78 0.39 15.58 9.45
CA SER A 78 1.59 15.16 8.73
C SER A 78 1.51 13.74 8.20
N ILE A 79 2.14 13.53 7.04
CA ILE A 79 2.32 12.23 6.40
C ILE A 79 3.79 12.10 6.03
N ILE A 80 4.42 11.00 6.41
CA ILE A 80 5.72 10.60 5.87
C ILE A 80 5.45 9.55 4.80
N ALA A 81 5.80 9.88 3.56
CA ALA A 81 5.65 9.00 2.41
C ALA A 81 7.01 8.37 2.09
N VAL A 82 7.05 7.05 2.03
CA VAL A 82 8.29 6.28 1.78
C VAL A 82 8.17 5.52 0.47
N ASP A 83 9.15 5.68 -0.40
CA ASP A 83 9.27 4.90 -1.64
C ASP A 83 10.73 4.74 -2.05
N ILE A 84 11.08 3.59 -2.63
CA ILE A 84 12.46 3.26 -2.99
C ILE A 84 12.91 3.94 -4.30
N SER A 85 11.97 4.42 -5.13
CA SER A 85 12.24 4.91 -6.49
C SER A 85 12.43 6.42 -6.54
N ALA A 86 13.61 6.87 -6.94
CA ALA A 86 13.91 8.27 -7.24
C ALA A 86 13.01 8.85 -8.34
N GLY A 87 12.63 8.03 -9.33
CA GLY A 87 11.72 8.41 -10.40
C GLY A 87 10.32 8.71 -9.87
N MET A 88 9.79 7.86 -8.99
CA MET A 88 8.52 8.08 -8.30
C MET A 88 8.57 9.30 -7.39
N HIS A 89 9.68 9.48 -6.64
CA HIS A 89 9.92 10.67 -5.81
C HIS A 89 9.78 11.97 -6.61
N ARG A 90 10.45 12.10 -7.75
CA ARG A 90 10.31 13.30 -8.59
C ARG A 90 8.85 13.59 -8.95
N ARG A 91 8.08 12.59 -9.36
CA ARG A 91 6.65 12.73 -9.70
C ARG A 91 5.78 13.05 -8.49
N ALA A 92 6.11 12.50 -7.34
CA ALA A 92 5.46 12.82 -6.07
C ALA A 92 5.68 14.29 -5.70
N MET A 93 6.90 14.81 -5.86
CA MET A 93 7.21 16.24 -5.61
C MET A 93 6.45 17.16 -6.55
N ASP A 94 6.34 16.84 -7.85
CA ASP A 94 5.50 17.60 -8.79
C ASP A 94 4.05 17.68 -8.31
N ARG A 95 3.51 16.56 -7.79
CA ARG A 95 2.16 16.50 -7.21
C ARG A 95 2.03 17.36 -5.96
N LEU A 96 3.00 17.28 -5.03
CA LEU A 96 2.99 18.10 -3.81
C LEU A 96 2.96 19.59 -4.11
N HIS A 97 3.77 20.04 -5.08
CA HIS A 97 3.77 21.42 -5.53
C HIS A 97 2.40 21.83 -6.11
N ALA A 98 1.81 20.99 -6.98
CA ALA A 98 0.51 21.23 -7.58
C ALA A 98 -0.62 21.31 -6.53
N MET A 99 -0.57 20.47 -5.50
CA MET A 99 -1.55 20.42 -4.41
C MET A 99 -1.32 21.49 -3.34
N ARG A 100 -0.16 22.18 -3.33
CA ARG A 100 0.30 23.05 -2.23
C ARG A 100 0.22 22.34 -0.86
N ALA A 101 0.54 21.05 -0.84
CA ALA A 101 0.41 20.19 0.35
C ALA A 101 1.70 20.22 1.16
N HIS A 102 1.76 21.09 2.17
CA HIS A 102 2.91 21.20 3.09
C HIS A 102 2.92 20.14 4.22
N LYS A 103 1.93 19.25 4.22
CA LYS A 103 1.75 18.24 5.28
C LYS A 103 2.44 16.91 4.97
N ILE A 104 3.07 16.78 3.81
CA ILE A 104 3.65 15.52 3.34
C ILE A 104 5.16 15.69 3.16
N GLU A 105 5.93 14.86 3.86
CA GLU A 105 7.36 14.68 3.69
C GLU A 105 7.59 13.39 2.90
N PHE A 106 8.32 13.46 1.80
CA PHE A 106 8.67 12.28 1.02
C PHE A 106 10.10 11.83 1.35
N ARG A 107 10.28 10.53 1.62
CA ARG A 107 11.58 9.88 1.86
C ARG A 107 11.82 8.83 0.78
N GLU A 108 12.95 8.97 0.09
CA GLU A 108 13.46 7.97 -0.84
C GLU A 108 14.23 6.92 -0.04
N ASP A 109 13.59 5.79 0.25
CA ASP A 109 14.15 4.75 1.10
C ASP A 109 13.45 3.41 0.86
N ASP A 110 14.14 2.29 1.14
CA ASP A 110 13.48 0.99 1.23
C ASP A 110 12.64 0.94 2.51
N VAL A 111 11.34 0.77 2.34
CA VAL A 111 10.40 0.72 3.47
C VAL A 111 10.76 -0.34 4.52
N LEU A 112 11.34 -1.47 4.09
CA LEU A 112 11.73 -2.56 4.99
C LEU A 112 13.01 -2.29 5.79
N GLU A 113 13.84 -1.34 5.33
CA GLU A 113 15.08 -0.90 6.00
C GLU A 113 14.93 0.46 6.67
N SER A 114 13.80 1.13 6.44
CA SER A 114 13.57 2.50 6.88
C SER A 114 13.48 2.61 8.41
N ALA A 115 14.20 3.58 8.97
CA ALA A 115 14.22 3.85 10.40
C ALA A 115 12.98 4.62 10.87
N LEU A 116 11.79 4.03 10.66
CA LEU A 116 10.54 4.60 11.16
C LEU A 116 10.39 4.29 12.66
N PRO A 117 10.12 5.31 13.52
CA PRO A 117 10.01 5.12 14.97
C PRO A 117 8.85 4.24 15.39
N ASP A 118 9.03 3.51 16.49
CA ASP A 118 7.99 2.68 17.09
C ASP A 118 6.84 3.55 17.63
N ASN A 119 5.61 3.04 17.54
CA ASN A 119 4.40 3.69 18.07
C ASN A 119 4.30 5.19 17.69
N SER A 120 4.67 5.55 16.46
CA SER A 120 4.72 6.93 16.00
C SER A 120 3.55 7.32 15.08
N ALA A 121 2.87 6.33 14.48
CA ALA A 121 1.80 6.56 13.52
C ALA A 121 0.40 6.36 14.10
N ASP A 122 -0.49 7.30 13.83
CA ASP A 122 -1.92 7.14 14.05
C ASP A 122 -2.54 6.30 12.91
N PHE A 123 -1.89 6.29 11.73
CA PHE A 123 -2.30 5.44 10.62
C PHE A 123 -1.16 5.07 9.68
N VAL A 124 -1.38 3.95 8.97
CA VAL A 124 -0.55 3.48 7.85
C VAL A 124 -1.44 3.24 6.65
N VAL A 125 -1.06 3.75 5.50
CA VAL A 125 -1.74 3.49 4.22
C VAL A 125 -0.75 3.03 3.17
N SER A 126 -1.19 2.16 2.26
CA SER A 126 -0.44 1.83 1.06
C SER A 126 -1.36 1.41 -0.07
N THR A 127 -1.02 1.83 -1.28
CA THR A 127 -1.81 1.50 -2.48
C THR A 127 -0.93 0.99 -3.60
N PHE A 128 -1.17 -0.27 -4.01
CA PHE A 128 -0.54 -0.94 -5.16
C PHE A 128 0.96 -1.24 -5.04
N GLY A 129 1.48 -1.33 -3.80
CA GLY A 129 2.87 -1.71 -3.51
C GLY A 129 3.06 -3.17 -3.13
N LEU A 130 2.02 -3.84 -2.57
CA LEU A 130 2.16 -5.19 -1.98
C LEU A 130 2.66 -6.25 -2.97
N LYS A 131 2.21 -6.21 -4.23
CA LYS A 131 2.59 -7.21 -5.24
C LYS A 131 4.08 -7.28 -5.57
N THR A 132 4.85 -6.24 -5.19
CA THR A 132 6.30 -6.17 -5.43
C THR A 132 7.14 -6.83 -4.35
N PHE A 133 6.49 -7.43 -3.35
CA PHE A 133 7.13 -8.15 -2.26
C PHE A 133 6.90 -9.66 -2.36
N ASN A 134 7.91 -10.44 -1.96
CA ASN A 134 7.79 -11.85 -1.72
C ASN A 134 7.18 -12.14 -0.33
N PRO A 135 6.83 -13.40 0.01
CA PRO A 135 6.21 -13.73 1.29
C PRO A 135 7.03 -13.34 2.54
N ASP A 136 8.36 -13.42 2.49
CA ASP A 136 9.21 -13.05 3.63
C ASP A 136 9.24 -11.53 3.82
N GLN A 137 9.27 -10.78 2.72
CA GLN A 137 9.15 -9.32 2.73
C GLN A 137 7.76 -8.87 3.21
N HIS A 138 6.68 -9.59 2.84
CA HIS A 138 5.34 -9.33 3.39
C HIS A 138 5.30 -9.50 4.91
N ARG A 139 5.95 -10.54 5.45
CA ARG A 139 6.02 -10.75 6.91
C ARG A 139 6.75 -9.60 7.59
N ARG A 140 7.91 -9.18 7.06
CA ARG A 140 8.65 -8.01 7.55
C ARG A 140 7.82 -6.72 7.49
N LEU A 141 7.02 -6.53 6.42
CA LEU A 141 6.13 -5.39 6.28
C LEU A 141 4.98 -5.42 7.31
N ALA A 142 4.44 -6.60 7.61
CA ALA A 142 3.43 -6.78 8.65
C ALA A 142 4.00 -6.44 10.04
N ASP A 143 5.19 -6.94 10.37
CA ASP A 143 5.90 -6.64 11.62
C ASP A 143 6.22 -5.15 11.74
N LEU A 144 6.68 -4.53 10.65
CA LEU A 144 6.92 -3.08 10.58
C LEU A 144 5.62 -2.31 10.86
N THR A 145 4.51 -2.69 10.20
CA THR A 145 3.21 -2.04 10.40
C THR A 145 2.78 -2.10 11.87
N ALA A 146 2.90 -3.29 12.49
CA ALA A 146 2.57 -3.47 13.90
C ALA A 146 3.48 -2.64 14.82
N ARG A 147 4.77 -2.54 14.50
CA ARG A 147 5.76 -1.80 15.27
C ARG A 147 5.51 -0.29 15.25
N ILE A 148 5.29 0.30 14.07
CA ILE A 148 5.18 1.76 13.91
C ILE A 148 3.82 2.32 14.31
N LEU A 149 2.74 1.52 14.26
CA LEU A 149 1.41 1.95 14.70
C LEU A 149 1.37 2.17 16.22
N LYS A 150 0.75 3.26 16.63
CA LYS A 150 0.35 3.48 18.02
C LYS A 150 -0.76 2.49 18.41
N PRO A 151 -0.91 2.14 19.69
CA PRO A 151 -2.14 1.47 20.16
C PRO A 151 -3.39 2.24 19.72
N GLY A 152 -4.35 1.55 19.08
CA GLY A 152 -5.52 2.17 18.47
C GLY A 152 -5.29 2.75 17.07
N GLY A 153 -4.06 2.77 16.59
CA GLY A 153 -3.72 3.22 15.23
C GLY A 153 -4.35 2.33 14.15
N ARG A 154 -4.65 2.91 12.99
CA ARG A 154 -5.37 2.28 11.88
C ARG A 154 -4.45 1.98 10.71
N PHE A 155 -4.78 0.95 9.93
CA PHE A 155 -4.08 0.71 8.67
C PHE A 155 -5.02 0.31 7.54
N ALA A 156 -4.62 0.58 6.31
CA ALA A 156 -5.29 0.09 5.11
C ALA A 156 -4.29 -0.13 3.98
N TYR A 157 -4.35 -1.29 3.37
CA TYR A 157 -3.61 -1.69 2.19
C TYR A 157 -4.58 -2.09 1.09
N ILE A 158 -4.30 -1.72 -0.16
CA ILE A 158 -5.06 -2.19 -1.32
C ILE A 158 -4.12 -2.56 -2.47
N GLU A 159 -4.45 -3.65 -3.17
CA GLU A 159 -3.64 -4.14 -4.29
C GLU A 159 -4.52 -4.70 -5.42
N ALA A 160 -4.04 -4.54 -6.66
CA ALA A 160 -4.61 -5.19 -7.83
C ALA A 160 -4.39 -6.71 -7.74
N SER A 161 -5.44 -7.48 -7.88
CA SER A 161 -5.48 -8.89 -7.51
C SER A 161 -6.04 -9.77 -8.62
N ASP A 162 -5.81 -11.08 -8.54
CA ASP A 162 -6.41 -12.06 -9.43
C ASP A 162 -7.82 -12.44 -8.91
N PRO A 163 -8.91 -12.10 -9.63
CA PRO A 163 -10.28 -12.34 -9.18
C PRO A 163 -10.67 -13.82 -9.27
N LYS A 164 -10.05 -14.68 -8.46
CA LYS A 164 -10.35 -16.12 -8.41
C LYS A 164 -11.83 -16.34 -8.11
N GLY A 165 -12.48 -17.18 -8.92
CA GLY A 165 -13.92 -17.51 -8.81
C GLY A 165 -14.85 -16.55 -9.55
N TRP A 166 -14.36 -15.46 -10.14
CA TRP A 166 -15.18 -14.59 -10.99
C TRP A 166 -15.36 -15.17 -12.41
N VAL A 167 -16.58 -15.18 -12.90
CA VAL A 167 -16.92 -15.75 -14.23
C VAL A 167 -16.13 -15.06 -15.36
N LEU A 168 -15.90 -13.74 -15.26
CA LEU A 168 -15.15 -12.97 -16.26
C LEU A 168 -13.62 -12.95 -16.00
N ARG A 169 -13.13 -13.72 -15.05
CA ARG A 169 -11.67 -13.85 -14.80
C ARG A 169 -10.85 -14.17 -16.05
N PRO A 170 -11.30 -15.06 -16.99
CA PRO A 170 -10.53 -15.31 -18.20
C PRO A 170 -10.36 -14.06 -19.09
N LEU A 171 -11.39 -13.22 -19.18
CA LEU A 171 -11.32 -11.94 -19.91
C LEU A 171 -10.40 -10.95 -19.21
N TYR A 172 -10.49 -10.85 -17.88
CA TYR A 172 -9.60 -10.03 -17.08
C TYR A 172 -8.13 -10.45 -17.26
N ARG A 173 -7.85 -11.73 -17.24
CA ARG A 173 -6.50 -12.26 -17.49
C ARG A 173 -6.04 -12.02 -18.92
N LEU A 174 -6.92 -12.18 -19.91
CA LEU A 174 -6.62 -11.84 -21.31
C LEU A 174 -6.21 -10.36 -21.43
N HIS A 175 -6.91 -9.47 -20.73
CA HIS A 175 -6.55 -8.05 -20.66
C HIS A 175 -5.15 -7.86 -20.09
N LEU A 176 -4.84 -8.44 -18.92
CA LEU A 176 -3.53 -8.31 -18.29
C LEU A 176 -2.39 -8.96 -19.09
N ASP A 177 -2.64 -10.13 -19.71
CA ASP A 177 -1.60 -10.95 -20.32
C ASP A 177 -1.33 -10.59 -21.80
N ARG A 178 -2.31 -10.00 -22.49
CA ARG A 178 -2.21 -9.69 -23.94
C ARG A 178 -2.45 -8.22 -24.26
N VAL A 179 -3.51 -7.63 -23.71
CA VAL A 179 -3.90 -6.25 -24.05
C VAL A 179 -2.93 -5.25 -23.45
N LEU A 180 -2.56 -5.39 -22.19
CA LEU A 180 -1.60 -4.48 -21.55
C LEU A 180 -0.21 -4.50 -22.22
N PRO A 181 0.42 -5.65 -22.50
CA PRO A 181 1.69 -5.67 -23.21
C PRO A 181 1.58 -5.11 -24.65
N MET A 182 0.41 -5.26 -25.31
CA MET A 182 0.19 -4.68 -26.63
C MET A 182 0.08 -3.15 -26.55
N ILE A 183 -0.67 -2.60 -25.58
CA ILE A 183 -0.76 -1.16 -25.33
C ILE A 183 0.64 -0.60 -25.02
N GLU A 184 1.42 -1.29 -24.18
CA GLU A 184 2.79 -0.93 -23.86
C GLU A 184 3.67 -0.80 -25.12
N ARG A 185 3.64 -1.81 -25.99
CA ARG A 185 4.41 -1.80 -27.24
C ARG A 185 4.01 -0.67 -28.19
N LEU A 186 2.73 -0.33 -28.25
CA LEU A 186 2.20 0.66 -29.19
C LEU A 186 2.40 2.10 -28.68
N LEU A 187 2.19 2.32 -27.37
CA LEU A 187 2.18 3.66 -26.78
C LEU A 187 3.49 4.04 -26.09
N LEU A 188 4.28 3.06 -25.65
CA LEU A 188 5.41 3.27 -24.74
C LEU A 188 6.74 2.76 -25.32
N ARG A 189 7.01 3.00 -26.60
CA ARG A 189 8.20 2.57 -27.33
C ARG A 189 9.40 2.27 -26.42
N GLY A 190 9.65 0.97 -26.14
CA GLY A 190 10.88 0.50 -25.48
C GLY A 190 10.78 0.09 -24.01
N ALA A 191 9.68 0.32 -23.32
CA ALA A 191 9.52 -0.12 -21.94
C ALA A 191 8.90 -1.54 -21.90
N ARG A 192 9.68 -2.53 -21.42
CA ARG A 192 9.18 -3.88 -21.13
C ARG A 192 8.76 -4.04 -19.65
N ASP A 193 8.82 -2.95 -18.91
CA ASP A 193 8.71 -2.96 -17.45
C ASP A 193 7.27 -3.09 -16.96
N PHE A 194 6.30 -2.62 -17.75
CA PHE A 194 4.88 -2.78 -17.41
C PHE A 194 4.37 -4.23 -17.57
N ALA A 195 5.02 -5.06 -18.39
CA ALA A 195 4.74 -6.50 -18.44
C ALA A 195 5.03 -7.19 -17.08
N MET A 196 5.96 -6.65 -16.28
CA MET A 196 6.23 -7.10 -14.93
C MET A 196 5.04 -6.93 -14.00
N ILE A 197 4.22 -5.87 -14.19
CA ILE A 197 3.01 -5.64 -13.37
C ILE A 197 2.06 -6.84 -13.46
N GLY A 198 1.87 -7.39 -14.66
CA GLY A 198 1.06 -8.60 -14.85
C GLY A 198 1.66 -9.82 -14.13
N GLN A 199 2.98 -9.97 -14.14
CA GLN A 199 3.67 -11.06 -13.43
C GLN A 199 3.55 -10.90 -11.92
N TYR A 200 3.82 -9.71 -11.38
CA TYR A 200 3.62 -9.41 -9.96
C TYR A 200 2.18 -9.68 -9.50
N SER A 201 1.19 -9.21 -10.26
CA SER A 201 -0.23 -9.43 -9.90
C SER A 201 -0.62 -10.91 -9.91
N ARG A 202 -0.05 -11.74 -10.81
CA ARG A 202 -0.28 -13.19 -10.81
C ARG A 202 0.34 -13.87 -9.60
N ASN A 203 1.58 -13.48 -9.26
CA ASN A 203 2.32 -14.06 -8.14
C ASN A 203 1.70 -13.69 -6.80
N PHE A 204 1.23 -12.45 -6.67
CA PHE A 204 0.57 -11.96 -5.47
C PHE A 204 -0.77 -12.69 -5.20
N GLY A 205 -1.56 -12.94 -6.24
CA GLY A 205 -2.88 -13.53 -6.11
C GLY A 205 -3.89 -12.60 -5.45
N ASP A 206 -3.96 -12.58 -4.12
CA ASP A 206 -4.81 -11.65 -3.36
C ASP A 206 -4.21 -11.36 -1.96
N ALA A 207 -4.79 -10.41 -1.23
CA ALA A 207 -4.26 -9.92 0.04
C ALA A 207 -4.58 -10.80 1.27
N ARG A 208 -5.10 -12.03 1.12
CA ARG A 208 -5.48 -12.88 2.26
C ARG A 208 -4.28 -13.33 3.09
N ASP A 209 -3.22 -13.78 2.41
CA ASP A 209 -2.01 -14.25 3.10
C ASP A 209 -1.39 -13.10 3.89
N PHE A 210 -1.38 -11.88 3.33
CA PHE A 210 -0.92 -10.69 4.02
C PHE A 210 -1.82 -10.31 5.20
N ALA A 211 -3.14 -10.48 5.09
CA ALA A 211 -4.06 -10.30 6.22
C ALA A 211 -3.75 -11.25 7.39
N GLY A 212 -3.43 -12.51 7.08
CA GLY A 212 -2.95 -13.49 8.08
C GLY A 212 -1.67 -13.02 8.76
N MET A 213 -0.68 -12.56 7.98
CA MET A 213 0.60 -12.07 8.52
C MET A 213 0.42 -10.85 9.42
N LEU A 214 -0.49 -9.92 9.08
CA LEU A 214 -0.83 -8.79 9.95
C LEU A 214 -1.48 -9.24 11.26
N SER A 215 -2.35 -10.26 11.20
CA SER A 215 -2.95 -10.85 12.40
C SER A 215 -1.91 -11.57 13.26
N ASP A 216 -0.98 -12.31 12.65
CA ASP A 216 0.14 -12.96 13.34
C ASP A 216 1.08 -11.94 14.01
N ALA A 217 1.21 -10.74 13.43
CA ALA A 217 1.94 -9.61 14.01
C ALA A 217 1.18 -8.88 15.13
N GLY A 218 -0.01 -9.36 15.52
CA GLY A 218 -0.81 -8.82 16.63
C GLY A 218 -1.75 -7.69 16.27
N LEU A 219 -2.08 -7.53 14.99
CA LEU A 219 -3.05 -6.54 14.52
C LEU A 219 -4.43 -7.16 14.32
N ASP A 220 -5.49 -6.39 14.54
CA ASP A 220 -6.84 -6.75 14.10
C ASP A 220 -6.93 -6.47 12.60
N ALA A 221 -6.99 -7.52 11.77
CA ALA A 221 -6.91 -7.41 10.31
C ALA A 221 -8.11 -8.00 9.60
N ASP A 222 -8.81 -7.19 8.83
CA ASP A 222 -9.97 -7.53 8.02
C ASP A 222 -9.65 -7.55 6.52
N PHE A 223 -9.86 -8.69 5.86
CA PHE A 223 -9.73 -8.83 4.42
C PHE A 223 -10.94 -8.24 3.69
N ARG A 224 -10.70 -7.47 2.62
CA ARG A 224 -11.73 -6.84 1.79
C ARG A 224 -11.56 -7.17 0.30
N LYS A 225 -12.68 -7.29 -0.41
CA LYS A 225 -12.70 -7.47 -1.87
C LYS A 225 -13.42 -6.32 -2.55
N PHE A 226 -12.86 -5.88 -3.67
CA PHE A 226 -13.43 -4.84 -4.52
C PHE A 226 -13.57 -5.35 -5.95
N PHE A 227 -14.65 -4.92 -6.60
CA PHE A 227 -14.95 -5.26 -7.99
C PHE A 227 -14.66 -6.75 -8.30
N PHE A 228 -15.43 -7.63 -7.66
CA PHE A 228 -15.35 -9.11 -7.81
C PHE A 228 -13.96 -9.72 -7.47
N GLY A 229 -13.10 -8.97 -6.82
CA GLY A 229 -11.75 -9.41 -6.46
C GLY A 229 -10.66 -8.97 -7.44
N CYS A 230 -10.96 -8.06 -8.40
CA CYS A 230 -9.94 -7.42 -9.24
C CYS A 230 -9.02 -6.50 -8.42
N ALA A 231 -9.48 -6.02 -7.27
CA ALA A 231 -8.64 -5.51 -6.20
C ALA A 231 -9.04 -6.15 -4.89
N THR A 232 -8.06 -6.35 -4.02
CA THR A 232 -8.26 -6.80 -2.65
C THR A 232 -7.48 -5.91 -1.70
N GLY A 233 -7.95 -5.81 -0.47
CA GLY A 233 -7.29 -5.01 0.54
C GLY A 233 -7.38 -5.64 1.91
N VAL A 234 -6.62 -5.08 2.82
CA VAL A 234 -6.67 -5.39 4.24
C VAL A 234 -6.72 -4.08 5.01
N CYS A 235 -7.59 -4.00 5.99
CA CYS A 235 -7.67 -2.86 6.88
C CYS A 235 -7.85 -3.32 8.32
N GLY A 236 -7.56 -2.44 9.27
CA GLY A 236 -7.74 -2.78 10.66
C GLY A 236 -7.06 -1.83 11.61
N SER A 237 -6.73 -2.33 12.80
CA SER A 237 -6.14 -1.52 13.87
C SER A 237 -5.13 -2.30 14.72
N LYS A 238 -4.26 -1.57 15.39
CA LYS A 238 -3.45 -2.10 16.48
C LYS A 238 -4.31 -2.10 17.76
N PRO A 239 -4.51 -3.26 18.42
CA PRO A 239 -5.26 -3.33 19.67
C PRO A 239 -4.73 -2.33 20.72
N VAL A 240 -5.65 -1.76 21.48
CA VAL A 240 -5.28 -1.01 22.69
C VAL A 240 -5.11 -2.03 23.80
N GLU A 241 -3.91 -2.14 24.37
CA GLU A 241 -3.72 -2.99 25.55
C GLU A 241 -4.70 -2.57 26.64
N LYS A 242 -5.59 -3.48 27.02
CA LYS A 242 -6.43 -3.26 28.20
C LYS A 242 -5.50 -3.27 29.39
N VAL A 243 -5.26 -2.11 29.99
CA VAL A 243 -4.63 -2.05 31.32
C VAL A 243 -5.46 -2.93 32.23
N SER A 244 -4.92 -4.10 32.57
CA SER A 244 -5.54 -4.97 33.57
C SER A 244 -5.61 -4.16 34.89
N ALA A 245 -6.82 -3.76 35.28
CA ALA A 245 -7.03 -3.14 36.56
C ALA A 245 -6.53 -4.13 37.63
N THR A 246 -5.45 -3.78 38.29
CA THR A 246 -4.93 -4.49 39.46
C THR A 246 -6.08 -4.56 40.47
N PRO A 247 -6.48 -5.75 40.96
CA PRO A 247 -7.55 -5.85 41.96
C PRO A 247 -7.10 -5.06 43.20
N GLY A 248 -7.85 -4.01 43.49
CA GLY A 248 -7.60 -3.17 44.64
C GLY A 248 -7.44 -4.01 45.91
N ASN A 249 -6.36 -3.75 46.63
CA ASN A 249 -6.05 -4.28 47.94
C ASN A 249 -7.23 -4.02 48.87
N LYS A 250 -7.99 -5.07 49.24
CA LYS A 250 -8.99 -4.96 50.29
C LYS A 250 -8.23 -4.76 51.61
N GLU A 251 -8.23 -3.52 52.11
CA GLU A 251 -7.85 -3.28 53.49
C GLU A 251 -8.74 -4.12 54.39
N VAL A 252 -8.12 -5.05 55.09
CA VAL A 252 -8.73 -5.78 56.21
C VAL A 252 -8.55 -4.85 57.42
N THR A 253 -9.63 -4.14 57.76
CA THR A 253 -9.74 -3.51 59.04
C THR A 253 -10.15 -4.55 60.06
N ALA A 254 -9.28 -4.78 61.02
CA ALA A 254 -9.55 -5.52 62.28
C ALA A 254 -10.34 -4.65 63.27
#